data_245320af4aaaece90e852917a3128e5b
#
_entry.id   245320af4aaaece90e852917a3128e5b
#
_cell.length_a   1.000
_cell.length_b   1.000
_cell.length_c   1.000
_cell.angle_alpha   90.00
_cell.angle_beta   90.00
_cell.angle_gamma   90.00
#
_symmetry.space_group_name_H-M   'P 1'
#
loop_
_entity.id
_entity.type
_entity.pdbx_description
1 polymer ?
#
loop_
_entity_poly.entity_id
_entity_poly.type
_entity_poly.pdbx_seq_one_letter_code
_entity_poly.pdbx_strand_id
1 'polypeptide(L)'
;TTEKDQPDNVDEQHLVLIPDADGVAKNVFYGKEILKQNSAVVEDALRTKLGKVDWLFVLCGGGGGTGSSSFALDEAFNRYLKSVEAEGKVFYIATWPSAQELLNSTIAKNAMSLATDLKDAPHIILDNEKQMKILRGKVGILDLFPTANKAFAKLLSQTFKLASLKSSIQSFDSKDLERCMKENKRMLIGTTVIKNAQTPNLGAQILQNCIKRSPCPTTHTDSNIGALLLVINQEMASDPKISQHLDAAISYVGGRTKTLFSGVYVVDNAPGLVAIMLMGGLTE
;
A
#
# COMPACT_ATOMS: atom_id res chain seq x y z
N THR A 1 -1.64 18.75 11.38
CA THR A 1 -1.20 19.92 10.59
C THR A 1 -1.03 21.15 11.50
N THR A 2 -0.49 22.23 10.99
CA THR A 2 -0.46 23.55 11.65
C THR A 2 -1.53 24.46 11.04
N GLU A 3 -1.86 25.56 11.71
CA GLU A 3 -2.85 26.53 11.19
C GLU A 3 -2.50 27.07 9.80
N LYS A 4 -1.19 27.25 9.52
CA LYS A 4 -0.70 27.79 8.24
C LYS A 4 -0.74 26.76 7.10
N ASP A 5 -0.73 25.47 7.41
CA ASP A 5 -0.62 24.36 6.44
C ASP A 5 -1.90 23.53 6.34
N GLN A 6 -3.05 24.12 6.67
CA GLN A 6 -4.33 23.45 6.53
C GLN A 6 -4.66 23.17 5.05
N PRO A 7 -5.01 21.94 4.68
CA PRO A 7 -5.44 21.64 3.32
C PRO A 7 -6.86 22.17 3.08
N ASP A 8 -7.07 22.91 2.00
CA ASP A 8 -8.35 23.56 1.66
C ASP A 8 -9.52 22.59 1.42
N ASN A 9 -9.23 21.31 1.21
CA ASN A 9 -10.20 20.29 0.82
C ASN A 9 -10.43 19.20 1.89
N VAL A 10 -10.01 19.44 3.11
CA VAL A 10 -10.24 18.52 4.25
C VAL A 10 -11.16 19.21 5.23
N ASP A 11 -12.26 18.54 5.56
CA ASP A 11 -13.23 19.02 6.55
C ASP A 11 -12.55 19.21 7.92
N GLU A 12 -12.83 20.31 8.61
CA GLU A 12 -12.24 20.67 9.92
C GLU A 12 -12.41 19.57 10.96
N GLN A 13 -13.51 18.84 10.95
CA GLN A 13 -13.73 17.70 11.84
C GLN A 13 -12.68 16.59 11.68
N HIS A 14 -12.00 16.52 10.52
CA HIS A 14 -10.94 15.54 10.24
C HIS A 14 -9.54 16.13 10.45
N LEU A 15 -9.42 17.40 10.80
CA LEU A 15 -8.15 18.03 11.09
C LEU A 15 -7.76 17.88 12.56
N VAL A 16 -6.49 17.64 12.80
CA VAL A 16 -5.85 17.72 14.13
C VAL A 16 -4.76 18.77 14.02
N LEU A 17 -4.98 19.90 14.68
CA LEU A 17 -3.99 20.97 14.75
C LEU A 17 -3.00 20.64 15.87
N ILE A 18 -1.72 20.74 15.53
CA ILE A 18 -0.64 20.61 16.50
C ILE A 18 -0.42 22.01 17.12
N PRO A 19 -0.66 22.19 18.41
CA PRO A 19 -0.52 23.47 19.07
C PRO A 19 0.95 23.95 19.05
N ASP A 20 1.13 25.26 19.03
CA ASP A 20 2.41 25.94 19.10
C ASP A 20 3.43 25.52 18.01
N ALA A 21 2.93 25.02 16.86
CA ALA A 21 3.76 24.60 15.74
C ALA A 21 3.55 25.48 14.51
N ASP A 22 4.61 26.19 14.10
CA ASP A 22 4.63 27.03 12.90
C ASP A 22 5.06 26.29 11.62
N GLY A 23 4.92 24.95 11.62
CA GLY A 23 5.48 24.06 10.59
C GLY A 23 6.93 23.68 10.91
N VAL A 24 7.48 22.75 10.14
CA VAL A 24 8.81 22.16 10.42
C VAL A 24 9.85 22.57 9.39
N ALA A 25 9.53 23.46 8.43
CA ALA A 25 10.43 23.97 7.40
C ALA A 25 11.33 22.89 6.75
N LYS A 26 10.77 21.70 6.48
CA LYS A 26 11.47 20.48 6.00
C LYS A 26 12.54 19.91 6.96
N ASN A 27 12.54 20.31 8.23
CA ASN A 27 13.44 19.75 9.22
C ASN A 27 12.81 18.52 9.89
N VAL A 28 13.22 17.32 9.48
CA VAL A 28 12.67 16.05 9.98
C VAL A 28 12.96 15.83 11.47
N PHE A 29 14.10 16.28 11.99
CA PHE A 29 14.43 16.10 13.40
C PHE A 29 13.54 16.96 14.30
N TYR A 30 13.37 18.22 13.92
CA TYR A 30 12.44 19.12 14.59
C TYR A 30 10.99 18.63 14.49
N GLY A 31 10.60 18.11 13.33
CA GLY A 31 9.29 17.50 13.14
C GLY A 31 9.05 16.29 14.05
N LYS A 32 10.03 15.40 14.20
CA LYS A 32 9.95 14.27 15.13
C LYS A 32 9.79 14.72 16.57
N GLU A 33 10.52 15.76 16.98
CA GLU A 33 10.43 16.31 18.32
C GLU A 33 9.03 16.89 18.62
N ILE A 34 8.53 17.75 17.74
CA ILE A 34 7.17 18.34 17.86
C ILE A 34 6.11 17.24 17.93
N LEU A 35 6.15 16.25 17.04
CA LEU A 35 5.16 15.17 17.02
C LEU A 35 5.21 14.31 18.28
N LYS A 36 6.40 14.04 18.82
CA LYS A 36 6.55 13.33 20.09
C LYS A 36 5.98 14.11 21.26
N GLN A 37 6.27 15.40 21.35
CA GLN A 37 5.76 16.28 22.40
C GLN A 37 4.22 16.38 22.37
N ASN A 38 3.63 16.34 21.17
CA ASN A 38 2.19 16.41 20.95
C ASN A 38 1.51 15.06 20.73
N SER A 39 2.17 13.96 21.05
CA SER A 39 1.64 12.61 20.81
C SER A 39 0.32 12.33 21.54
N ALA A 40 0.15 12.90 22.74
CA ALA A 40 -1.10 12.78 23.50
C ALA A 40 -2.28 13.47 22.79
N VAL A 41 -2.06 14.66 22.20
CA VAL A 41 -3.09 15.37 21.42
C VAL A 41 -3.54 14.53 20.22
N VAL A 42 -2.59 13.88 19.53
CA VAL A 42 -2.92 13.01 18.40
C VAL A 42 -3.67 11.77 18.86
N GLU A 43 -3.24 11.12 19.93
CA GLU A 43 -3.90 9.93 20.48
C GLU A 43 -5.34 10.23 20.91
N ASP A 44 -5.58 11.35 21.60
CA ASP A 44 -6.91 11.78 22.01
C ASP A 44 -7.81 12.08 20.81
N ALA A 45 -7.26 12.76 19.79
CA ALA A 45 -7.97 13.01 18.55
C ALA A 45 -8.35 11.71 17.81
N LEU A 46 -7.48 10.69 17.79
CA LEU A 46 -7.81 9.39 17.21
C LEU A 46 -8.97 8.72 17.96
N ARG A 47 -8.95 8.74 19.29
CA ARG A 47 -10.03 8.17 20.13
C ARG A 47 -11.36 8.87 19.90
N THR A 48 -11.36 10.20 19.83
CA THR A 48 -12.59 11.00 19.69
C THR A 48 -13.15 10.99 18.28
N LYS A 49 -12.28 10.99 17.26
CA LYS A 49 -12.69 11.13 15.86
C LYS A 49 -12.91 9.80 15.14
N LEU A 50 -12.13 8.75 15.46
CA LEU A 50 -12.23 7.46 14.81
C LEU A 50 -12.97 6.39 15.61
N GLY A 51 -12.95 6.47 16.95
CA GLY A 51 -13.57 5.46 17.81
C GLY A 51 -12.89 4.08 17.68
N LYS A 52 -13.67 3.00 17.53
CA LYS A 52 -13.14 1.64 17.37
C LYS A 52 -12.81 1.38 15.90
N VAL A 53 -11.59 0.96 15.64
CA VAL A 53 -11.10 0.56 14.30
C VAL A 53 -10.29 -0.72 14.41
N ASP A 54 -10.18 -1.49 13.34
CA ASP A 54 -9.34 -2.70 13.29
C ASP A 54 -7.91 -2.37 12.82
N TRP A 55 -7.75 -1.39 11.94
CA TRP A 55 -6.47 -0.98 11.35
C TRP A 55 -6.32 0.52 11.34
N LEU A 56 -5.07 0.98 11.45
CA LEU A 56 -4.71 2.37 11.24
C LEU A 56 -3.75 2.49 10.06
N PHE A 57 -4.20 3.18 9.00
CA PHE A 57 -3.36 3.47 7.83
C PHE A 57 -2.79 4.87 7.95
N VAL A 58 -1.46 4.96 7.96
CA VAL A 58 -0.72 6.23 8.02
C VAL A 58 -0.19 6.56 6.64
N LEU A 59 -0.75 7.60 6.01
CA LEU A 59 -0.29 8.09 4.71
C LEU A 59 0.69 9.23 4.93
N CYS A 60 1.92 9.10 4.40
CA CYS A 60 2.97 10.10 4.62
C CYS A 60 3.85 10.32 3.39
N GLY A 61 4.40 11.51 3.26
CA GLY A 61 5.32 11.88 2.18
C GLY A 61 6.78 11.85 2.64
N GLY A 62 7.64 11.11 1.93
CA GLY A 62 9.05 10.94 2.29
C GLY A 62 9.97 12.12 2.00
N GLY A 63 9.49 13.23 1.40
CA GLY A 63 10.35 14.39 1.05
C GLY A 63 10.18 15.59 1.97
N GLY A 64 8.99 15.72 2.59
CA GLY A 64 8.67 16.82 3.49
C GLY A 64 9.15 16.59 4.91
N GLY A 65 9.16 17.65 5.73
CA GLY A 65 9.51 17.55 7.15
C GLY A 65 8.45 16.77 7.93
N THR A 66 7.18 17.14 7.85
CA THR A 66 6.08 16.55 8.62
C THR A 66 5.84 15.09 8.22
N GLY A 67 5.70 14.80 6.93
CA GLY A 67 5.47 13.42 6.46
C GLY A 67 6.62 12.48 6.82
N SER A 68 7.87 12.92 6.66
CA SER A 68 9.05 12.12 7.03
C SER A 68 9.22 11.96 8.56
N SER A 69 8.53 12.77 9.36
CA SER A 69 8.55 12.68 10.82
C SER A 69 7.42 11.81 11.39
N SER A 70 6.46 11.38 10.57
CA SER A 70 5.21 10.75 11.03
C SER A 70 5.42 9.49 11.86
N PHE A 71 6.50 8.74 11.64
CA PHE A 71 6.82 7.56 12.43
C PHE A 71 7.12 7.87 13.91
N ALA A 72 7.42 9.12 14.25
CA ALA A 72 7.56 9.55 15.64
C ALA A 72 6.27 9.38 16.48
N LEU A 73 5.12 9.20 15.82
CA LEU A 73 3.82 8.92 16.43
C LEU A 73 3.50 7.41 16.54
N ASP A 74 4.38 6.52 16.08
CA ASP A 74 4.12 5.07 16.02
C ASP A 74 3.69 4.50 17.38
N GLU A 75 4.36 4.90 18.47
CA GLU A 75 3.96 4.48 19.81
C GLU A 75 2.56 4.97 20.20
N ALA A 76 2.19 6.20 19.84
CA ALA A 76 0.85 6.75 20.11
C ALA A 76 -0.21 6.01 19.30
N PHE A 77 0.07 5.70 18.04
CA PHE A 77 -0.80 4.92 17.18
C PHE A 77 -1.02 3.50 17.73
N ASN A 78 0.04 2.84 18.18
CA ASN A 78 -0.05 1.51 18.79
C ASN A 78 -0.78 1.55 20.14
N ARG A 79 -0.59 2.59 20.98
CA ARG A 79 -1.38 2.76 22.22
C ARG A 79 -2.86 2.95 21.93
N TYR A 80 -3.18 3.76 20.91
CA TYR A 80 -4.58 3.94 20.48
C TYR A 80 -5.20 2.61 20.02
N LEU A 81 -4.57 1.88 19.10
CA LEU A 81 -5.08 0.58 18.63
C LEU A 81 -5.29 -0.41 19.79
N LYS A 82 -4.34 -0.48 20.73
CA LYS A 82 -4.47 -1.31 21.92
C LYS A 82 -5.65 -0.89 22.80
N SER A 83 -5.91 0.41 22.92
CA SER A 83 -7.00 0.93 23.75
C SER A 83 -8.40 0.66 23.20
N VAL A 84 -8.52 0.40 21.88
CA VAL A 84 -9.77 0.02 21.22
C VAL A 84 -9.83 -1.47 20.89
N GLU A 85 -8.88 -2.26 21.45
CA GLU A 85 -8.79 -3.71 21.28
C GLU A 85 -8.71 -4.12 19.79
N ALA A 86 -7.99 -3.35 18.98
CA ALA A 86 -7.80 -3.64 17.58
C ALA A 86 -6.92 -4.87 17.38
N GLU A 87 -7.33 -5.81 16.52
CA GLU A 87 -6.51 -6.96 16.14
C GLU A 87 -5.44 -6.63 15.11
N GLY A 88 -5.63 -5.54 14.36
CA GLY A 88 -4.72 -5.05 13.33
C GLY A 88 -3.47 -4.37 13.88
N LYS A 89 -2.73 -3.76 12.97
CA LYS A 89 -1.52 -2.97 13.25
C LYS A 89 -1.58 -1.60 12.60
N VAL A 90 -0.62 -0.77 12.93
CA VAL A 90 -0.33 0.44 12.14
C VAL A 90 0.31 0.00 10.83
N PHE A 91 -0.23 0.44 9.72
CA PHE A 91 0.28 0.15 8.38
C PHE A 91 0.63 1.46 7.66
N TYR A 92 1.87 1.59 7.21
CA TYR A 92 2.33 2.82 6.60
C TYR A 92 2.25 2.77 5.07
N ILE A 93 1.79 3.86 4.46
CA ILE A 93 1.81 4.08 3.01
C ILE A 93 2.60 5.37 2.78
N ALA A 94 3.84 5.20 2.36
CA ALA A 94 4.77 6.31 2.18
C ALA A 94 5.00 6.60 0.70
N THR A 95 5.00 7.87 0.28
CA THR A 95 5.44 8.25 -1.06
C THR A 95 6.95 8.50 -1.06
N TRP A 96 7.65 7.95 -2.07
CA TRP A 96 9.08 8.18 -2.28
C TRP A 96 9.29 9.28 -3.31
N PRO A 97 10.13 10.28 -3.05
CA PRO A 97 10.37 11.37 -3.98
C PRO A 97 10.91 10.89 -5.33
N SER A 98 10.62 11.62 -6.40
CA SER A 98 11.18 11.38 -7.73
C SER A 98 12.70 11.61 -7.75
N ALA A 99 13.36 11.08 -8.78
CA ALA A 99 14.80 11.28 -8.97
C ALA A 99 15.19 12.78 -9.03
N GLN A 100 14.33 13.62 -9.62
CA GLN A 100 14.56 15.06 -9.66
C GLN A 100 14.45 15.71 -8.29
N GLU A 101 13.47 15.32 -7.47
CA GLU A 101 13.30 15.84 -6.11
C GLU A 101 14.48 15.42 -5.21
N LEU A 102 15.00 14.22 -5.39
CA LEU A 102 16.14 13.68 -4.63
C LEU A 102 17.47 14.42 -4.90
N LEU A 103 17.56 15.24 -5.94
CA LEU A 103 18.70 16.17 -6.13
C LEU A 103 18.78 17.21 -5.02
N ASN A 104 17.68 17.51 -4.35
CA ASN A 104 17.67 18.34 -3.15
C ASN A 104 18.12 17.49 -1.94
N SER A 105 19.27 17.83 -1.36
CA SER A 105 19.86 17.07 -0.26
C SER A 105 18.97 16.99 0.98
N THR A 106 18.13 17.99 1.25
CA THR A 106 17.19 17.99 2.37
C THR A 106 16.08 16.98 2.12
N ILE A 107 15.52 16.97 0.91
CA ILE A 107 14.48 15.98 0.52
C ILE A 107 15.04 14.57 0.60
N ALA A 108 16.26 14.35 0.07
CA ALA A 108 16.92 13.05 0.13
C ALA A 108 17.14 12.58 1.57
N LYS A 109 17.65 13.44 2.45
CA LYS A 109 17.85 13.13 3.88
C LYS A 109 16.53 12.80 4.58
N ASN A 110 15.46 13.54 4.31
CA ASN A 110 14.15 13.30 4.89
C ASN A 110 13.59 11.95 4.45
N ALA A 111 13.68 11.63 3.16
CA ALA A 111 13.24 10.35 2.61
C ALA A 111 14.01 9.18 3.23
N MET A 112 15.33 9.28 3.33
CA MET A 112 16.16 8.25 3.96
C MET A 112 15.87 8.08 5.45
N SER A 113 15.59 9.18 6.18
CA SER A 113 15.16 9.10 7.58
C SER A 113 13.88 8.29 7.73
N LEU A 114 12.87 8.57 6.91
CA LEU A 114 11.60 7.82 6.92
C LEU A 114 11.80 6.35 6.54
N ALA A 115 12.61 6.06 5.52
CA ALA A 115 12.89 4.68 5.12
C ALA A 115 13.57 3.89 6.25
N THR A 116 14.51 4.52 6.97
CA THR A 116 15.17 3.93 8.13
C THR A 116 14.18 3.64 9.27
N ASP A 117 13.26 4.56 9.53
CA ASP A 117 12.24 4.39 10.57
C ASP A 117 11.27 3.24 10.22
N LEU A 118 10.88 3.13 8.94
CA LEU A 118 9.90 2.14 8.46
C LEU A 118 10.47 0.73 8.26
N LYS A 119 11.78 0.55 8.29
CA LYS A 119 12.43 -0.69 7.84
C LYS A 119 11.89 -1.97 8.51
N ASP A 120 11.44 -1.86 9.77
CA ASP A 120 10.93 -2.99 10.56
C ASP A 120 9.41 -2.89 10.82
N ALA A 121 8.72 -1.91 10.22
CA ALA A 121 7.27 -1.75 10.28
C ALA A 121 6.59 -2.27 9.00
N PRO A 122 5.32 -2.68 9.06
CA PRO A 122 4.55 -3.01 7.87
C PRO A 122 4.31 -1.75 7.01
N HIS A 123 4.78 -1.75 5.76
CA HIS A 123 4.63 -0.57 4.92
C HIS A 123 4.62 -0.86 3.42
N ILE A 124 4.05 0.08 2.68
CA ILE A 124 4.16 0.20 1.21
C ILE A 124 4.87 1.50 0.89
N ILE A 125 5.82 1.46 -0.04
CA ILE A 125 6.42 2.65 -0.63
C ILE A 125 5.84 2.86 -2.03
N LEU A 126 5.30 4.04 -2.29
CA LEU A 126 4.84 4.47 -3.61
C LEU A 126 5.95 5.32 -4.26
N ASP A 127 6.57 4.79 -5.30
CA ASP A 127 7.68 5.44 -6.00
C ASP A 127 7.14 6.44 -7.02
N ASN A 128 7.27 7.73 -6.73
CA ASN A 128 6.81 8.80 -7.61
C ASN A 128 7.49 8.76 -8.98
N GLU A 129 8.79 8.45 -9.04
CA GLU A 129 9.52 8.33 -10.31
C GLU A 129 8.93 7.21 -11.18
N LYS A 130 8.66 6.04 -10.57
CA LYS A 130 8.06 4.90 -11.28
C LYS A 130 6.65 5.22 -11.75
N GLN A 131 5.84 5.84 -10.89
CA GLN A 131 4.47 6.26 -11.24
C GLN A 131 4.48 7.28 -12.39
N MET A 132 5.36 8.29 -12.34
CA MET A 132 5.51 9.26 -13.43
C MET A 132 5.92 8.57 -14.74
N LYS A 133 6.85 7.59 -14.72
CA LYS A 133 7.24 6.82 -15.91
C LYS A 133 6.07 6.02 -16.50
N ILE A 134 5.23 5.42 -15.65
CA ILE A 134 4.05 4.64 -16.09
C ILE A 134 3.01 5.55 -16.75
N LEU A 135 2.82 6.78 -16.26
CA LEU A 135 1.78 7.71 -16.70
C LEU A 135 2.26 8.72 -17.74
N ARG A 136 3.57 8.89 -17.95
CA ARG A 136 4.14 9.83 -18.91
C ARG A 136 3.56 9.64 -20.31
N GLY A 137 3.10 10.73 -20.92
CA GLY A 137 2.47 10.73 -22.24
C GLY A 137 1.03 10.20 -22.30
N LYS A 138 0.45 9.80 -21.14
CA LYS A 138 -0.94 9.32 -21.05
C LYS A 138 -1.87 10.32 -20.37
N VAL A 139 -1.33 11.16 -19.50
CA VAL A 139 -2.08 12.19 -18.75
C VAL A 139 -1.32 13.50 -18.73
N GLY A 140 -2.02 14.62 -18.51
CA GLY A 140 -1.41 15.92 -18.31
C GLY A 140 -0.58 15.99 -17.02
N ILE A 141 0.34 16.95 -16.95
CA ILE A 141 1.24 17.08 -15.79
C ILE A 141 0.48 17.33 -14.48
N LEU A 142 -0.61 18.08 -14.53
CA LEU A 142 -1.45 18.37 -13.38
C LEU A 142 -2.23 17.13 -12.88
N ASP A 143 -2.47 16.17 -13.76
CA ASP A 143 -3.25 14.96 -13.48
C ASP A 143 -2.38 13.76 -13.09
N LEU A 144 -1.06 13.89 -13.12
CA LEU A 144 -0.14 12.78 -12.84
C LEU A 144 -0.36 12.18 -11.46
N PHE A 145 -0.20 12.98 -10.40
CA PHE A 145 -0.38 12.49 -9.04
C PHE A 145 -1.84 12.18 -8.68
N PRO A 146 -2.84 12.99 -9.06
CA PRO A 146 -4.24 12.61 -8.87
C PRO A 146 -4.59 11.27 -9.53
N THR A 147 -4.11 11.01 -10.75
CA THR A 147 -4.34 9.73 -11.44
C THR A 147 -3.62 8.57 -10.76
N ALA A 148 -2.36 8.75 -10.36
CA ALA A 148 -1.58 7.75 -9.65
C ALA A 148 -2.23 7.37 -8.31
N ASN A 149 -2.61 8.38 -7.51
CA ASN A 149 -3.25 8.19 -6.22
C ASN A 149 -4.61 7.48 -6.36
N LYS A 150 -5.42 7.89 -7.33
CA LYS A 150 -6.71 7.25 -7.64
C LYS A 150 -6.54 5.78 -8.07
N ALA A 151 -5.53 5.49 -8.88
CA ALA A 151 -5.23 4.12 -9.31
C ALA A 151 -4.81 3.24 -8.13
N PHE A 152 -3.95 3.76 -7.25
CA PHE A 152 -3.52 3.04 -6.04
C PHE A 152 -4.68 2.83 -5.06
N ALA A 153 -5.48 3.86 -4.78
CA ALA A 153 -6.65 3.75 -3.91
C ALA A 153 -7.67 2.73 -4.44
N LYS A 154 -7.87 2.71 -5.77
CA LYS A 154 -8.73 1.70 -6.42
C LYS A 154 -8.18 0.29 -6.24
N LEU A 155 -6.86 0.09 -6.44
CA LEU A 155 -6.21 -1.21 -6.27
C LEU A 155 -6.35 -1.71 -4.82
N LEU A 156 -6.09 -0.84 -3.85
CA LEU A 156 -6.23 -1.17 -2.43
C LEU A 156 -7.69 -1.51 -2.09
N SER A 157 -8.64 -0.68 -2.51
CA SER A 157 -10.07 -0.91 -2.33
C SER A 157 -10.54 -2.24 -2.95
N GLN A 158 -10.07 -2.58 -4.16
CA GLN A 158 -10.39 -3.85 -4.80
C GLN A 158 -9.83 -5.04 -4.01
N THR A 159 -8.63 -4.92 -3.45
CA THR A 159 -8.03 -5.96 -2.61
C THR A 159 -8.87 -6.23 -1.36
N PHE A 160 -9.28 -5.19 -0.63
CA PHE A 160 -10.15 -5.32 0.53
C PHE A 160 -11.53 -5.90 0.16
N LYS A 161 -12.09 -5.43 -0.96
CA LYS A 161 -13.38 -5.95 -1.45
C LYS A 161 -13.31 -7.44 -1.75
N LEU A 162 -12.27 -7.92 -2.43
CA LEU A 162 -12.11 -9.33 -2.72
C LEU A 162 -11.93 -10.16 -1.44
N ALA A 163 -11.18 -9.68 -0.45
CA ALA A 163 -11.03 -10.34 0.84
C ALA A 163 -12.34 -10.44 1.65
N SER A 164 -13.34 -9.64 1.34
CA SER A 164 -14.68 -9.71 1.95
C SER A 164 -15.69 -10.54 1.15
N LEU A 165 -15.34 -10.97 -0.08
CA LEU A 165 -16.24 -11.76 -0.93
C LEU A 165 -16.02 -13.26 -0.69
N LYS A 166 -17.13 -14.01 -0.70
CA LYS A 166 -17.07 -15.47 -0.81
C LYS A 166 -16.84 -15.86 -2.26
N SER A 167 -15.92 -16.77 -2.50
CA SER A 167 -15.70 -17.37 -3.81
C SER A 167 -16.31 -18.77 -3.86
N SER A 168 -16.84 -19.15 -5.03
CA SER A 168 -17.29 -20.52 -5.31
C SER A 168 -16.12 -21.47 -5.66
N ILE A 169 -14.92 -20.93 -5.94
CA ILE A 169 -13.75 -21.70 -6.34
C ILE A 169 -12.74 -21.76 -5.19
N GLN A 170 -12.14 -20.62 -4.85
CA GLN A 170 -11.16 -20.51 -3.78
C GLN A 170 -11.23 -19.10 -3.17
N SER A 171 -11.52 -19.05 -1.87
CA SER A 171 -11.62 -17.78 -1.14
C SER A 171 -10.27 -17.38 -0.54
N PHE A 172 -9.98 -16.10 -0.65
CA PHE A 172 -9.00 -15.38 0.13
C PHE A 172 -9.78 -14.47 1.07
N ASP A 173 -9.67 -14.65 2.35
CA ASP A 173 -10.51 -13.97 3.30
C ASP A 173 -9.80 -12.81 4.03
N SER A 174 -10.54 -12.13 4.91
CA SER A 174 -10.01 -10.99 5.67
C SER A 174 -8.87 -11.38 6.61
N LYS A 175 -8.84 -12.62 7.12
CA LYS A 175 -7.74 -13.10 7.96
C LYS A 175 -6.47 -13.39 7.17
N ASP A 176 -6.61 -13.87 5.93
CA ASP A 176 -5.48 -14.02 5.00
C ASP A 176 -4.87 -12.66 4.66
N LEU A 177 -5.72 -11.67 4.35
CA LEU A 177 -5.27 -10.29 4.11
C LEU A 177 -4.58 -9.70 5.35
N GLU A 178 -5.18 -9.89 6.52
CA GLU A 178 -4.62 -9.45 7.79
C GLU A 178 -3.22 -10.04 8.02
N ARG A 179 -3.03 -11.32 7.76
CA ARG A 179 -1.72 -11.99 7.87
C ARG A 179 -0.70 -11.39 6.91
N CYS A 180 -1.09 -11.11 5.67
CA CYS A 180 -0.21 -10.43 4.71
C CYS A 180 0.17 -9.03 5.20
N MET A 181 -0.79 -8.27 5.72
CA MET A 181 -0.57 -6.89 6.16
C MET A 181 0.16 -6.77 7.50
N LYS A 182 0.12 -7.79 8.35
CA LYS A 182 0.87 -7.84 9.61
C LYS A 182 2.35 -8.16 9.41
N GLU A 183 2.75 -8.60 8.21
CA GLU A 183 4.15 -8.88 7.93
C GLU A 183 4.97 -7.60 8.02
N ASN A 184 5.97 -7.61 8.86
CA ASN A 184 6.89 -6.49 8.99
C ASN A 184 7.69 -6.30 7.70
N LYS A 185 8.30 -5.12 7.55
CA LYS A 185 9.04 -4.70 6.38
C LYS A 185 8.16 -4.29 5.20
N ARG A 186 8.79 -4.09 4.07
CA ARG A 186 8.16 -3.58 2.86
C ARG A 186 7.23 -4.61 2.21
N MET A 187 6.07 -4.13 1.77
CA MET A 187 5.14 -4.86 0.93
C MET A 187 5.08 -4.23 -0.46
N LEU A 188 5.00 -5.08 -1.47
CA LEU A 188 4.65 -4.72 -2.84
C LEU A 188 3.20 -5.10 -3.10
N ILE A 189 2.49 -4.22 -3.81
CA ILE A 189 1.18 -4.52 -4.36
C ILE A 189 1.18 -4.20 -5.86
N GLY A 190 0.62 -5.08 -6.68
CA GLY A 190 0.54 -4.88 -8.12
C GLY A 190 -0.68 -5.56 -8.73
N THR A 191 -1.08 -5.08 -9.91
CA THR A 191 -2.20 -5.68 -10.65
C THR A 191 -1.91 -5.73 -12.13
N THR A 192 -2.51 -6.71 -12.80
CA THR A 192 -2.46 -6.84 -14.25
C THR A 192 -3.75 -7.42 -14.81
N VAL A 193 -3.99 -7.17 -16.10
CA VAL A 193 -5.05 -7.82 -16.87
C VAL A 193 -4.40 -8.61 -17.99
N ILE A 194 -4.71 -9.89 -18.10
CA ILE A 194 -4.23 -10.82 -19.12
C ILE A 194 -5.42 -11.28 -19.95
N LYS A 195 -5.37 -11.00 -21.25
CA LYS A 195 -6.48 -11.35 -22.17
C LYS A 195 -6.55 -12.85 -22.46
N ASN A 196 -5.38 -13.47 -22.65
CA ASN A 196 -5.30 -14.91 -22.88
C ASN A 196 -4.65 -15.59 -21.67
N ALA A 197 -5.48 -16.21 -20.84
CA ALA A 197 -5.04 -16.94 -19.65
C ALA A 197 -4.63 -18.40 -19.94
N GLN A 198 -4.92 -18.91 -21.14
CA GLN A 198 -4.52 -20.25 -21.58
C GLN A 198 -3.09 -20.24 -22.15
N THR A 199 -2.12 -19.99 -21.29
CA THR A 199 -0.71 -19.96 -21.69
C THR A 199 0.14 -20.69 -20.65
N PRO A 200 1.12 -21.50 -21.08
CA PRO A 200 1.99 -22.22 -20.15
C PRO A 200 2.80 -21.30 -19.23
N ASN A 201 3.01 -20.06 -19.64
CA ASN A 201 3.79 -19.07 -18.89
C ASN A 201 2.91 -18.07 -18.10
N LEU A 202 1.66 -18.43 -17.80
CA LEU A 202 0.72 -17.51 -17.14
C LEU A 202 1.27 -16.96 -15.82
N GLY A 203 1.83 -17.79 -14.98
CA GLY A 203 2.41 -17.36 -13.68
C GLY A 203 3.57 -16.37 -13.84
N ALA A 204 4.45 -16.61 -14.80
CA ALA A 204 5.55 -15.69 -15.11
C ALA A 204 5.03 -14.35 -15.65
N GLN A 205 4.02 -14.38 -16.52
CA GLN A 205 3.38 -13.16 -17.04
C GLN A 205 2.69 -12.36 -15.93
N ILE A 206 1.97 -13.03 -15.03
CA ILE A 206 1.34 -12.39 -13.86
C ILE A 206 2.41 -11.69 -13.03
N LEU A 207 3.43 -12.44 -12.60
CA LEU A 207 4.50 -11.91 -11.75
C LEU A 207 5.18 -10.69 -12.40
N GLN A 208 5.67 -10.84 -13.63
CA GLN A 208 6.38 -9.76 -14.32
C GLN A 208 5.50 -8.53 -14.55
N ASN A 209 4.25 -8.72 -14.98
CA ASN A 209 3.35 -7.61 -15.25
C ASN A 209 2.91 -6.90 -13.96
N CYS A 210 2.61 -7.64 -12.90
CA CYS A 210 2.30 -7.04 -11.59
C CYS A 210 3.47 -6.20 -11.07
N ILE A 211 4.69 -6.72 -11.13
CA ILE A 211 5.90 -5.98 -10.74
C ILE A 211 6.10 -4.73 -11.60
N LYS A 212 6.02 -4.88 -12.93
CA LYS A 212 6.22 -3.76 -13.87
C LYS A 212 5.21 -2.64 -13.67
N ARG A 213 3.95 -2.98 -13.37
CA ARG A 213 2.85 -2.03 -13.20
C ARG A 213 2.62 -1.59 -11.74
N SER A 214 3.26 -2.25 -10.80
CA SER A 214 3.22 -1.85 -9.39
C SER A 214 3.73 -0.42 -9.22
N PRO A 215 3.08 0.40 -8.40
CA PRO A 215 3.60 1.71 -8.02
C PRO A 215 4.81 1.63 -7.07
N CYS A 216 5.11 0.43 -6.55
CA CYS A 216 6.17 0.23 -5.57
C CYS A 216 7.55 0.03 -6.25
N PRO A 217 8.65 0.50 -5.65
CA PRO A 217 9.99 0.15 -6.09
C PRO A 217 10.20 -1.36 -5.93
N THR A 218 10.88 -1.99 -6.88
CA THR A 218 11.07 -3.44 -6.85
C THR A 218 12.45 -3.79 -7.39
N THR A 219 13.26 -4.37 -6.54
CA THR A 219 14.58 -4.94 -6.89
C THR A 219 14.58 -6.46 -6.74
N HIS A 220 13.80 -6.98 -5.80
CA HIS A 220 13.71 -8.42 -5.48
C HIS A 220 12.24 -8.88 -5.44
N THR A 221 12.02 -10.15 -5.74
CA THR A 221 10.70 -10.78 -5.80
C THR A 221 10.49 -11.86 -4.74
N ASP A 222 11.54 -12.21 -3.99
CA ASP A 222 11.41 -13.19 -2.91
C ASP A 222 10.81 -12.52 -1.67
N SER A 223 9.78 -13.13 -1.13
CA SER A 223 9.01 -12.58 -0.02
C SER A 223 8.74 -13.63 1.07
N ASN A 224 8.43 -13.17 2.28
CA ASN A 224 8.03 -14.08 3.36
C ASN A 224 6.59 -14.54 3.19
N ILE A 225 5.73 -13.62 2.78
CA ILE A 225 4.29 -13.86 2.66
C ILE A 225 3.78 -13.20 1.38
N GLY A 226 2.83 -13.83 0.72
CA GLY A 226 2.21 -13.27 -0.47
C GLY A 226 0.75 -13.60 -0.58
N ALA A 227 0.05 -12.86 -1.44
CA ALA A 227 -1.28 -13.20 -1.89
C ALA A 227 -1.38 -13.06 -3.40
N LEU A 228 -2.13 -13.96 -4.03
CA LEU A 228 -2.48 -13.91 -5.43
C LEU A 228 -3.99 -14.05 -5.59
N LEU A 229 -4.64 -12.95 -5.98
CA LEU A 229 -6.08 -12.89 -6.22
C LEU A 229 -6.31 -12.87 -7.72
N LEU A 230 -7.04 -13.88 -8.21
CA LEU A 230 -7.35 -14.06 -9.61
C LEU A 230 -8.84 -13.82 -9.82
N VAL A 231 -9.20 -12.93 -10.72
CA VAL A 231 -10.58 -12.64 -11.11
C VAL A 231 -10.76 -12.99 -12.58
N ILE A 232 -11.68 -13.88 -12.87
CA ILE A 232 -12.02 -14.36 -14.23
C ILE A 232 -13.48 -14.08 -14.53
N ASN A 233 -13.86 -14.05 -15.79
CA ASN A 233 -15.26 -13.98 -16.19
C ASN A 233 -15.90 -15.38 -16.26
N GLN A 234 -17.22 -15.43 -16.44
CA GLN A 234 -18.00 -16.66 -16.49
C GLN A 234 -17.58 -17.55 -17.68
N GLU A 235 -17.24 -16.96 -18.80
CA GLU A 235 -16.79 -17.68 -19.99
C GLU A 235 -15.49 -18.46 -19.69
N MET A 236 -14.51 -17.77 -19.09
CA MET A 236 -13.25 -18.41 -18.66
C MET A 236 -13.51 -19.50 -17.61
N ALA A 237 -14.40 -19.24 -16.64
CA ALA A 237 -14.71 -20.19 -15.59
C ALA A 237 -15.36 -21.49 -16.13
N SER A 238 -16.03 -21.42 -17.27
CA SER A 238 -16.68 -22.57 -17.93
C SER A 238 -15.71 -23.38 -18.79
N ASP A 239 -14.50 -22.90 -19.01
CA ASP A 239 -13.49 -23.63 -19.80
C ASP A 239 -12.79 -24.69 -18.92
N PRO A 240 -12.88 -25.99 -19.26
CA PRO A 240 -12.30 -27.06 -18.46
C PRO A 240 -10.76 -27.01 -18.35
N LYS A 241 -10.09 -26.28 -19.24
CA LYS A 241 -8.62 -26.15 -19.26
C LYS A 241 -8.12 -25.01 -18.36
N ILE A 242 -8.98 -24.08 -17.97
CA ILE A 242 -8.52 -22.86 -17.26
C ILE A 242 -7.96 -23.20 -15.88
N SER A 243 -8.54 -24.19 -15.16
CA SER A 243 -8.10 -24.58 -13.83
C SER A 243 -6.62 -24.95 -13.80
N GLN A 244 -6.16 -25.77 -14.76
CA GLN A 244 -4.74 -26.19 -14.84
C GLN A 244 -3.80 -24.98 -14.99
N HIS A 245 -4.20 -23.99 -15.80
CA HIS A 245 -3.39 -22.77 -15.99
C HIS A 245 -3.37 -21.89 -14.74
N LEU A 246 -4.52 -21.77 -14.02
CA LEU A 246 -4.60 -21.03 -12.76
C LEU A 246 -3.76 -21.70 -11.66
N ASP A 247 -3.87 -23.02 -11.52
CA ASP A 247 -3.09 -23.80 -10.55
C ASP A 247 -1.58 -23.70 -10.81
N ALA A 248 -1.18 -23.82 -12.08
CA ALA A 248 0.21 -23.62 -12.46
C ALA A 248 0.71 -22.18 -12.19
N ALA A 249 -0.15 -21.17 -12.39
CA ALA A 249 0.18 -19.78 -12.09
C ALA A 249 0.32 -19.53 -10.58
N ILE A 250 -0.59 -20.08 -9.78
CA ILE A 250 -0.53 -20.01 -8.31
C ILE A 250 0.75 -20.69 -7.81
N SER A 251 1.06 -21.87 -8.31
CA SER A 251 2.27 -22.62 -7.95
C SER A 251 3.55 -21.85 -8.33
N TYR A 252 3.58 -21.23 -9.51
CA TYR A 252 4.73 -20.45 -9.97
C TYR A 252 4.98 -19.22 -9.08
N VAL A 253 3.93 -18.47 -8.73
CA VAL A 253 4.04 -17.31 -7.83
C VAL A 253 4.38 -17.78 -6.41
N GLY A 254 3.81 -18.91 -5.98
CA GLY A 254 4.10 -19.54 -4.71
C GLY A 254 5.57 -19.90 -4.50
N GLY A 255 6.28 -20.26 -5.58
CA GLY A 255 7.73 -20.48 -5.53
C GLY A 255 8.59 -19.23 -5.23
N ARG A 256 7.97 -18.05 -5.14
CA ARG A 256 8.63 -16.77 -4.82
C ARG A 256 8.30 -16.25 -3.42
N THR A 257 7.57 -17.02 -2.64
CA THR A 257 7.19 -16.64 -1.29
C THR A 257 7.21 -17.86 -0.37
N LYS A 258 7.51 -17.68 0.91
CA LYS A 258 7.48 -18.81 1.87
C LYS A 258 6.04 -19.26 2.15
N THR A 259 5.09 -18.34 2.12
CA THR A 259 3.66 -18.61 2.30
C THR A 259 2.87 -17.82 1.27
N LEU A 260 2.05 -18.49 0.46
CA LEU A 260 1.14 -17.86 -0.49
C LEU A 260 -0.31 -18.13 -0.09
N PHE A 261 -1.10 -17.08 0.05
CA PHE A 261 -2.55 -17.14 0.04
C PHE A 261 -3.07 -16.91 -1.36
N SER A 262 -4.12 -17.59 -1.76
CA SER A 262 -4.70 -17.39 -3.08
C SER A 262 -6.22 -17.39 -3.05
N GLY A 263 -6.80 -16.58 -3.94
CA GLY A 263 -8.24 -16.52 -4.18
C GLY A 263 -8.55 -16.51 -5.66
N VAL A 264 -9.59 -17.21 -6.05
CA VAL A 264 -10.08 -17.24 -7.45
C VAL A 264 -11.56 -16.87 -7.44
N TYR A 265 -11.90 -15.78 -8.12
CA TYR A 265 -13.23 -15.18 -8.13
C TYR A 265 -13.79 -15.11 -9.54
N VAL A 266 -15.09 -15.37 -9.67
CA VAL A 266 -15.82 -15.20 -10.93
C VAL A 266 -16.61 -13.92 -10.88
N VAL A 267 -16.38 -13.04 -11.87
CA VAL A 267 -17.07 -11.75 -12.01
C VAL A 267 -17.45 -11.57 -13.48
N ASP A 268 -18.74 -11.47 -13.77
CA ASP A 268 -19.29 -11.52 -15.14
C ASP A 268 -18.63 -10.56 -16.13
N ASN A 269 -18.33 -9.34 -15.70
CA ASN A 269 -17.77 -8.29 -16.56
C ASN A 269 -16.24 -8.14 -16.42
N ALA A 270 -15.53 -9.18 -15.98
CA ALA A 270 -14.08 -9.11 -15.94
C ALA A 270 -13.50 -9.01 -17.36
N PRO A 271 -12.58 -8.06 -17.64
CA PRO A 271 -12.07 -7.79 -19.00
C PRO A 271 -11.06 -8.83 -19.49
N GLY A 272 -11.00 -9.95 -18.86
CA GLY A 272 -10.02 -11.03 -18.98
C GLY A 272 -9.65 -11.54 -17.60
N LEU A 273 -8.53 -12.25 -17.48
CA LEU A 273 -7.99 -12.58 -16.16
C LEU A 273 -7.37 -11.33 -15.53
N VAL A 274 -7.95 -10.87 -14.43
CA VAL A 274 -7.37 -9.82 -13.59
C VAL A 274 -6.63 -10.49 -12.44
N ALA A 275 -5.35 -10.17 -12.29
CA ALA A 275 -4.55 -10.62 -11.17
C ALA A 275 -4.18 -9.45 -10.26
N ILE A 276 -4.36 -9.61 -8.95
CA ILE A 276 -3.83 -8.72 -7.90
C ILE A 276 -2.85 -9.55 -7.10
N MET A 277 -1.66 -9.01 -6.90
CA MET A 277 -0.56 -9.68 -6.20
C MET A 277 -0.06 -8.79 -5.06
N LEU A 278 0.09 -9.39 -3.88
CA LEU A 278 0.78 -8.80 -2.74
C LEU A 278 2.01 -9.64 -2.43
N MET A 279 3.11 -9.00 -2.07
CA MET A 279 4.34 -9.66 -1.61
C MET A 279 4.91 -8.87 -0.43
N GLY A 280 4.88 -9.45 0.76
CA GLY A 280 5.30 -8.83 2.02
C GLY A 280 6.58 -9.44 2.59
N GLY A 281 7.23 -8.69 3.49
CA GLY A 281 8.50 -9.10 4.05
C GLY A 281 9.65 -9.08 3.04
N LEU A 282 9.57 -8.17 2.06
CA LEU A 282 10.63 -7.99 1.07
C LEU A 282 11.90 -7.48 1.77
N THR A 283 13.03 -8.11 1.46
CA THR A 283 14.35 -7.61 1.84
C THR A 283 14.81 -6.54 0.85
N GLU A 284 15.52 -5.54 1.33
CA GLU A 284 16.15 -4.51 0.50
C GLU A 284 17.35 -5.05 -0.27
#